data_661fcad838f8586d8b8b76531b92c816
#
_entry.id   661fcad838f8586d8b8b76531b92c816
#
_cell.length_a   1.000
_cell.length_b   1.000
_cell.length_c   1.000
_cell.angle_alpha   90.00
_cell.angle_beta   90.00
_cell.angle_gamma   90.00
#
_symmetry.space_group_name_H-M   'P 1'
#
loop_
_entity.id
_entity.type
_entity.pdbx_description
1 polymer ?
#
loop_
_entity_poly.entity_id
_entity_poly.type
_entity_poly.pdbx_seq_one_letter_code
_entity_poly.pdbx_strand_id
1 'polypeptide(L)'
;MATTRVVKLYEPASFTKASAAQKKKICNGCGAATSKFDFVPDTIYGLKICAACDRHDWMYHKGKDIYDKEEADRVMLNNMLRLIESGSRWLKPLRRRRALFYYEMVVSYGGPAYWRGKN
;
A
#
# COMPACT_ATOMS: atom_id res chain seq x y z
N MET A 1 -21.47 16.94 -12.86
CA MET A 1 -20.71 16.96 -11.61
C MET A 1 -20.21 15.56 -11.27
N ALA A 2 -18.94 15.42 -11.04
CA ALA A 2 -18.39 14.12 -10.71
C ALA A 2 -18.73 13.76 -9.27
N THR A 3 -19.35 12.60 -9.09
CA THR A 3 -19.56 12.06 -7.75
C THR A 3 -18.26 11.45 -7.28
N THR A 4 -17.87 11.78 -6.07
CA THR A 4 -16.71 11.16 -5.46
C THR A 4 -17.03 9.70 -5.21
N ARG A 5 -16.32 8.81 -5.89
CA ARG A 5 -16.51 7.39 -5.70
C ARG A 5 -15.67 6.93 -4.52
N VAL A 6 -16.31 6.34 -3.53
CA VAL A 6 -15.61 5.73 -2.41
C VAL A 6 -15.09 4.38 -2.87
N VAL A 7 -13.79 4.22 -2.88
CA VAL A 7 -13.16 2.97 -3.29
C VAL A 7 -12.96 2.12 -2.05
N LYS A 8 -13.56 0.93 -2.08
CA LYS A 8 -13.39 -0.01 -0.97
C LYS A 8 -12.10 -0.79 -1.15
N LEU A 9 -11.20 -0.65 -0.20
CA LEU A 9 -9.92 -1.36 -0.20
C LEU A 9 -10.00 -2.53 0.78
N TYR A 10 -9.21 -3.56 0.50
CA TYR A 10 -9.04 -4.64 1.47
C TYR A 10 -8.24 -4.14 2.66
N GLU A 11 -8.66 -4.53 3.84
CA GLU A 11 -7.89 -4.28 5.06
C GLU A 11 -8.21 -5.36 6.09
N PRO A 12 -7.22 -5.76 6.90
CA PRO A 12 -7.48 -6.73 7.95
C PRO A 12 -8.35 -6.11 9.04
N ALA A 13 -9.07 -6.95 9.77
CA ALA A 13 -9.97 -6.49 10.82
C ALA A 13 -9.25 -5.65 11.88
N SER A 14 -8.00 -6.00 12.19
CA SER A 14 -7.22 -5.23 13.16
C SER A 14 -7.00 -3.79 12.70
N PHE A 15 -6.81 -3.57 11.40
CA PHE A 15 -6.69 -2.23 10.85
C PHE A 15 -8.02 -1.48 10.94
N THR A 16 -9.10 -2.15 10.59
CA THR A 16 -10.44 -1.54 10.64
C THR A 16 -10.78 -1.06 12.04
N LYS A 17 -10.41 -1.84 13.05
CA LYS A 17 -10.71 -1.53 14.45
C LYS A 17 -9.74 -0.57 15.10
N ALA A 18 -8.59 -0.33 14.48
CA ALA A 18 -7.56 0.52 15.08
C ALA A 18 -8.01 1.97 15.13
N SER A 19 -7.57 2.68 16.17
CA SER A 19 -7.81 4.12 16.29
C SER A 19 -6.96 4.88 15.27
N ALA A 20 -7.34 6.14 15.02
CA ALA A 20 -6.56 7.01 14.14
C ALA A 20 -5.12 7.18 14.66
N ALA A 21 -4.97 7.26 15.99
CA ALA A 21 -3.64 7.40 16.60
C ALA A 21 -2.78 6.17 16.36
N GLN A 22 -3.36 4.96 16.50
CA GLN A 22 -2.64 3.72 16.26
C GLN A 22 -2.22 3.60 14.80
N LYS A 23 -3.13 3.95 13.88
CA LYS A 23 -2.81 3.92 12.45
C LYS A 23 -1.70 4.89 12.11
N LYS A 24 -1.75 6.10 12.65
CA LYS A 24 -0.73 7.11 12.40
C LYS A 24 0.64 6.69 12.91
N LYS A 25 0.68 5.99 14.04
CA LYS A 25 1.94 5.52 14.63
C LYS A 25 2.62 4.46 13.76
N ILE A 26 1.85 3.61 13.12
CA ILE A 26 2.36 2.48 12.35
C ILE A 26 2.49 2.82 10.86
N CYS A 27 1.51 3.54 10.31
CA CYS A 27 1.41 3.80 8.88
C CYS A 27 2.08 5.13 8.54
N ASN A 28 3.11 5.06 7.72
CA ASN A 28 3.87 6.24 7.29
C ASN A 28 3.48 6.70 5.88
N GLY A 29 2.53 6.03 5.25
CA GLY A 29 2.20 6.28 3.86
C GLY A 29 3.28 5.82 2.92
N CYS A 30 3.15 6.18 1.65
CA CYS A 30 4.15 5.88 0.64
C CYS A 30 5.17 7.01 0.59
N GLY A 31 6.44 6.67 0.47
CA GLY A 31 7.45 7.67 0.14
C GLY A 31 7.71 8.78 1.14
N ALA A 32 7.21 8.67 2.36
CA ALA A 32 7.54 9.63 3.39
C ALA A 32 9.03 9.55 3.72
N ALA A 33 9.62 10.67 4.20
CA ALA A 33 11.04 10.72 4.50
C ALA A 33 11.48 9.64 5.48
N THR A 34 10.58 9.23 6.38
CA THR A 34 10.83 8.16 7.34
C THR A 34 10.30 6.82 6.86
N SER A 35 9.80 6.77 5.64
CA SER A 35 9.19 5.57 5.08
C SER A 35 10.20 4.46 4.92
N LYS A 36 9.73 3.25 5.11
CA LYS A 36 10.50 2.04 4.85
C LYS A 36 10.67 1.77 3.36
N PHE A 37 9.89 2.44 2.51
CA PHE A 37 9.84 2.21 1.06
C PHE A 37 10.03 3.52 0.30
N ASP A 38 11.28 3.92 0.14
CA ASP A 38 11.62 5.13 -0.60
C ASP A 38 11.30 5.03 -2.08
N PHE A 39 11.19 3.80 -2.59
CA PHE A 39 10.96 3.56 -4.01
C PHE A 39 9.49 3.53 -4.40
N VAL A 40 8.56 3.70 -3.46
CA VAL A 40 7.13 3.79 -3.77
C VAL A 40 6.64 5.19 -3.45
N PRO A 41 6.34 6.00 -4.46
CA PRO A 41 5.86 7.36 -4.23
C PRO A 41 4.40 7.37 -3.76
N ASP A 42 3.95 8.53 -3.29
CA ASP A 42 2.58 8.71 -2.81
C ASP A 42 1.53 8.65 -3.92
N THR A 43 1.96 8.89 -5.16
CA THR A 43 1.03 8.96 -6.28
C THR A 43 1.55 8.17 -7.47
N ILE A 44 0.61 7.76 -8.33
CA ILE A 44 0.91 7.18 -9.63
C ILE A 44 0.24 8.07 -10.68
N TYR A 45 1.03 8.85 -11.42
CA TYR A 45 0.49 9.79 -12.40
C TYR A 45 -0.67 10.60 -11.80
N GLY A 46 -0.41 11.21 -10.63
CA GLY A 46 -1.38 12.06 -9.94
C GLY A 46 -2.43 11.35 -9.11
N LEU A 47 -2.55 10.03 -9.22
CA LEU A 47 -3.49 9.26 -8.42
C LEU A 47 -2.87 8.93 -7.06
N LYS A 48 -3.52 9.36 -5.99
CA LYS A 48 -3.03 9.07 -4.64
C LYS A 48 -3.21 7.60 -4.30
N ILE A 49 -2.14 6.98 -3.81
CA ILE A 49 -2.16 5.56 -3.41
C ILE A 49 -1.79 5.38 -1.94
N CYS A 50 -1.78 6.46 -1.17
CA CYS A 50 -1.39 6.40 0.24
C CYS A 50 -2.24 5.42 1.04
N ALA A 51 -3.54 5.31 0.74
CA ALA A 51 -4.41 4.39 1.46
C ALA A 51 -3.97 2.93 1.27
N ALA A 52 -3.50 2.58 0.08
CA ALA A 52 -2.98 1.24 -0.18
C ALA A 52 -1.68 1.01 0.60
N CYS A 53 -0.82 2.01 0.64
CA CYS A 53 0.45 1.91 1.35
C CYS A 53 0.26 1.86 2.86
N ASP A 54 -0.73 2.58 3.40
CA ASP A 54 -1.02 2.55 4.83
C ASP A 54 -1.41 1.14 5.29
N ARG A 55 -2.24 0.47 4.51
CA ARG A 55 -2.66 -0.89 4.81
C ARG A 55 -1.51 -1.87 4.69
N HIS A 56 -0.64 -1.64 3.72
CA HIS A 56 0.57 -2.44 3.54
C HIS A 56 1.51 -2.29 4.74
N ASP A 57 1.75 -1.05 5.19
CA ASP A 57 2.56 -0.79 6.36
C ASP A 57 2.01 -1.50 7.60
N TRP A 58 0.70 -1.42 7.78
CA TRP A 58 0.04 -2.09 8.90
C TRP A 58 0.25 -3.59 8.85
N MET A 59 0.03 -4.20 7.68
CA MET A 59 0.20 -5.64 7.52
C MET A 59 1.65 -6.05 7.70
N TYR A 60 2.59 -5.21 7.27
CA TYR A 60 4.00 -5.46 7.52
C TYR A 60 4.29 -5.46 9.03
N HIS A 61 3.76 -4.48 9.74
CA HIS A 61 3.99 -4.37 11.17
C HIS A 61 3.43 -5.58 11.95
N LYS A 62 2.26 -6.06 11.54
CA LYS A 62 1.58 -7.16 12.24
C LYS A 62 2.01 -8.54 11.77
N GLY A 63 2.64 -8.64 10.62
CA GLY A 63 3.05 -9.92 10.05
C GLY A 63 4.11 -10.62 10.87
N LYS A 64 4.15 -11.94 10.79
CA LYS A 64 5.06 -12.76 11.59
C LYS A 64 6.03 -13.58 10.75
N ASP A 65 5.59 -14.04 9.58
CA ASP A 65 6.38 -14.92 8.73
C ASP A 65 6.40 -14.45 7.27
N ILE A 66 7.07 -15.21 6.42
CA ILE A 66 7.22 -14.84 5.01
C ILE A 66 5.87 -14.87 4.28
N TYR A 67 4.96 -15.73 4.69
CA TYR A 67 3.64 -15.81 4.05
C TYR A 67 2.84 -14.54 4.32
N ASP A 68 2.97 -13.99 5.53
CA ASP A 68 2.32 -12.73 5.87
C ASP A 68 2.88 -11.58 5.03
N LYS A 69 4.19 -11.58 4.76
CA LYS A 69 4.81 -10.59 3.89
C LYS A 69 4.25 -10.70 2.47
N GLU A 70 4.22 -11.92 1.94
CA GLU A 70 3.73 -12.15 0.59
C GLU A 70 2.28 -11.70 0.45
N GLU A 71 1.45 -11.99 1.45
CA GLU A 71 0.06 -11.55 1.44
C GLU A 71 -0.03 -10.02 1.49
N ALA A 72 0.77 -9.38 2.34
CA ALA A 72 0.78 -7.93 2.45
C ALA A 72 1.13 -7.29 1.10
N ASP A 73 2.13 -7.83 0.42
CA ASP A 73 2.55 -7.32 -0.88
C ASP A 73 1.45 -7.49 -1.93
N ARG A 74 0.79 -8.64 -1.95
CA ARG A 74 -0.32 -8.89 -2.89
C ARG A 74 -1.50 -7.97 -2.61
N VAL A 75 -1.82 -7.76 -1.33
CA VAL A 75 -2.91 -6.87 -0.94
C VAL A 75 -2.60 -5.43 -1.36
N MET A 76 -1.34 -5.01 -1.22
CA MET A 76 -0.94 -3.67 -1.67
C MET A 76 -1.20 -3.51 -3.17
N LEU A 77 -0.78 -4.48 -3.97
CA LEU A 77 -1.01 -4.43 -5.41
C LEU A 77 -2.51 -4.41 -5.71
N ASN A 78 -3.27 -5.28 -5.07
CA ASN A 78 -4.72 -5.34 -5.28
C ASN A 78 -5.38 -4.01 -4.96
N ASN A 79 -4.99 -3.40 -3.85
CA ASN A 79 -5.55 -2.10 -3.44
C ASN A 79 -5.16 -0.99 -4.41
N MET A 80 -3.91 -1.00 -4.89
CA MET A 80 -3.49 -0.03 -5.91
C MET A 80 -4.34 -0.19 -7.18
N LEU A 81 -4.58 -1.42 -7.60
CA LEU A 81 -5.39 -1.68 -8.79
C LEU A 81 -6.83 -1.23 -8.60
N ARG A 82 -7.39 -1.40 -7.40
CA ARG A 82 -8.74 -0.90 -7.10
C ARG A 82 -8.81 0.62 -7.22
N LEU A 83 -7.80 1.31 -6.70
CA LEU A 83 -7.73 2.77 -6.82
C LEU A 83 -7.58 3.19 -8.28
N ILE A 84 -6.78 2.47 -9.05
CA ILE A 84 -6.57 2.76 -10.46
C ILE A 84 -7.87 2.60 -11.25
N GLU A 85 -8.66 1.57 -10.93
CA GLU A 85 -9.93 1.34 -11.62
C GLU A 85 -10.94 2.47 -11.38
N SER A 86 -10.82 3.19 -10.28
CA SER A 86 -11.70 4.31 -9.98
C SER A 86 -11.28 5.61 -10.68
N GLY A 87 -10.11 5.62 -11.28
CA GLY A 87 -9.55 6.83 -11.89
C GLY A 87 -9.78 6.94 -13.39
N SER A 88 -9.01 7.80 -14.02
CA SER A 88 -9.09 8.06 -15.46
C SER A 88 -8.82 6.79 -16.28
N ARG A 89 -9.73 6.47 -17.18
CA ARG A 89 -9.59 5.30 -18.06
C ARG A 89 -8.38 5.43 -18.98
N TRP A 90 -8.02 6.65 -19.36
CA TRP A 90 -6.90 6.89 -20.26
C TRP A 90 -5.55 6.56 -19.62
N LEU A 91 -5.46 6.72 -18.30
CA LEU A 91 -4.22 6.47 -17.57
C LEU A 91 -4.15 5.07 -16.96
N LYS A 92 -5.23 4.29 -17.05
CA LYS A 92 -5.24 2.95 -16.44
C LYS A 92 -4.08 2.06 -16.90
N PRO A 93 -3.80 1.94 -18.21
CA PRO A 93 -2.70 1.05 -18.62
C PRO A 93 -1.35 1.49 -18.03
N LEU A 94 -1.07 2.80 -18.04
CA LEU A 94 0.18 3.32 -17.49
C LEU A 94 0.25 3.13 -15.99
N ARG A 95 -0.85 3.40 -15.30
CA ARG A 95 -0.92 3.23 -13.85
C ARG A 95 -0.78 1.79 -13.44
N ARG A 96 -1.42 0.86 -14.16
CA ARG A 96 -1.29 -0.58 -13.87
C ARG A 96 0.15 -1.05 -14.02
N ARG A 97 0.82 -0.60 -15.08
CA ARG A 97 2.22 -0.96 -15.29
C ARG A 97 3.08 -0.46 -14.14
N ARG A 98 2.84 0.75 -13.70
CA ARG A 98 3.61 1.34 -12.61
C ARG A 98 3.31 0.62 -11.27
N ALA A 99 2.05 0.27 -11.03
CA ALA A 99 1.68 -0.49 -9.84
C ALA A 99 2.39 -1.85 -9.79
N LEU A 100 2.47 -2.54 -10.93
CA LEU A 100 3.20 -3.80 -11.02
C LEU A 100 4.68 -3.61 -10.73
N PHE A 101 5.26 -2.52 -11.22
CA PHE A 101 6.66 -2.20 -10.95
C PHE A 101 6.87 -2.02 -9.44
N TYR A 102 6.02 -1.25 -8.79
CA TYR A 102 6.14 -1.03 -7.33
C TYR A 102 5.95 -2.33 -6.56
N TYR A 103 5.02 -3.16 -7.00
CA TYR A 103 4.82 -4.48 -6.40
C TYR A 103 6.11 -5.33 -6.48
N GLU A 104 6.72 -5.37 -7.66
CA GLU A 104 7.96 -6.11 -7.83
C GLU A 104 9.08 -5.56 -6.96
N MET A 105 9.12 -4.24 -6.78
CA MET A 105 10.12 -3.62 -5.92
C MET A 105 9.94 -4.04 -4.46
N VAL A 106 8.71 -4.04 -3.93
CA VAL A 106 8.50 -4.45 -2.54
C VAL A 106 8.71 -5.94 -2.35
N VAL A 107 8.36 -6.76 -3.33
CA VAL A 107 8.63 -8.20 -3.27
C VAL A 107 10.12 -8.45 -3.19
N SER A 108 10.89 -7.75 -4.02
CA SER A 108 12.34 -7.98 -4.12
C SER A 108 13.14 -7.31 -3.01
N TYR A 109 12.74 -6.12 -2.61
CA TYR A 109 13.55 -5.28 -1.71
C TYR A 109 12.86 -4.89 -0.42
N GLY A 110 11.63 -5.33 -0.19
CA GLY A 110 10.89 -4.99 1.03
C GLY A 110 11.29 -5.80 2.25
N GLY A 111 12.11 -6.83 2.07
CA GLY A 111 12.51 -7.72 3.18
C GLY A 111 13.07 -7.00 4.39
N PRO A 112 14.10 -6.16 4.23
CA PRO A 112 14.66 -5.45 5.39
C PRO A 112 13.63 -4.64 6.17
N ALA A 113 12.70 -3.99 5.47
CA ALA A 113 11.63 -3.24 6.12
C ALA A 113 10.67 -4.17 6.85
N TYR A 114 10.31 -5.28 6.22
CA TYR A 114 9.39 -6.24 6.82
C TYR A 114 9.96 -6.87 8.08
N TRP A 115 11.24 -7.29 8.00
CA TRP A 115 11.85 -8.03 9.10
C TRP A 115 12.40 -7.13 10.21
N ARG A 116 12.35 -5.83 10.02
CA ARG A 116 12.85 -4.89 11.03
C ARG A 116 12.10 -5.08 12.35
N GLY A 117 12.86 -5.33 13.41
CA GLY A 117 12.29 -5.53 14.73
C GLY A 117 11.66 -6.90 14.96
N LYS A 118 11.76 -7.79 13.96
CA LYS A 118 11.29 -9.18 14.09
C LYS A 118 12.48 -10.10 14.23
N ASN A 119 12.30 -11.10 15.02
CA ASN A 119 13.36 -12.12 15.19
C ASN A 119 13.03 -13.38 14.44
#